data_8cdad6cc76f8d7957d62ae77a941aee9
#
_entry.id   8cdad6cc76f8d7957d62ae77a941aee9
#
_cell.length_a   1.000
_cell.length_b   1.000
_cell.length_c   1.000
_cell.angle_alpha   90.00
_cell.angle_beta   90.00
_cell.angle_gamma   90.00
#
_symmetry.space_group_name_H-M   'P 1'
#
loop_
_entity.id
_entity.type
_entity.pdbx_description
1 polymer ?
#
loop_
_entity_poly.entity_id
_entity_poly.type
_entity_poly.pdbx_seq_one_letter_code
_entity_poly.pdbx_strand_id
1 'polypeptide(L)'
;MEQGQRLRQWLFDPLLRGLARFQVEPDHITLFALIAGLFFFPLYSVSPGAAFAALGLHVLLDGMDGPLARHLGTASRRGSFLDTFCDQLVVTVTTLTLMKAGVVGVLAGGFYVFLYAMVVFFAMVRNALEIPYPWLIRPRFIVYAWMVVDAYFLQDSLHFVLWGFSLLLGFKMATGFNKIRRRM
;
A
#
# COMPACT_ATOMS: atom_id res chain seq x y z
N MET A 1 -10.74 15.28 -7.39
CA MET A 1 -10.17 14.69 -6.14
C MET A 1 -11.10 14.80 -4.94
N GLU A 2 -11.91 15.84 -4.79
CA GLU A 2 -12.81 16.07 -3.64
C GLU A 2 -13.99 15.07 -3.54
N GLN A 3 -14.59 14.65 -4.64
CA GLN A 3 -15.75 13.74 -4.61
C GLN A 3 -15.44 12.36 -4.03
N GLY A 4 -14.28 11.78 -4.35
CA GLY A 4 -13.86 10.50 -3.78
C GLY A 4 -13.49 10.57 -2.30
N GLN A 5 -13.04 11.75 -1.82
CA GLN A 5 -12.77 11.99 -0.41
C GLN A 5 -14.08 12.16 0.39
N ARG A 6 -15.07 12.84 -0.16
CA ARG A 6 -16.40 13.01 0.46
C ARG A 6 -17.15 11.67 0.58
N LEU A 7 -17.09 10.82 -0.46
CA LEU A 7 -17.72 9.51 -0.44
C LEU A 7 -17.11 8.60 0.64
N ARG A 8 -15.78 8.60 0.78
CA ARG A 8 -15.09 7.86 1.83
C ARG A 8 -15.43 8.39 3.22
N GLN A 9 -15.48 9.71 3.41
CA GLN A 9 -15.90 10.32 4.68
C GLN A 9 -17.31 9.90 5.03
N TRP A 10 -18.25 9.93 4.09
CA TRP A 10 -19.63 9.54 4.32
C TRP A 10 -19.79 8.05 4.69
N LEU A 11 -19.08 7.16 3.99
CA LEU A 11 -19.09 5.71 4.24
C LEU A 11 -18.52 5.34 5.62
N PHE A 12 -17.45 6.03 6.03
CA PHE A 12 -16.78 5.72 7.30
C PHE A 12 -17.22 6.59 8.46
N ASP A 13 -18.03 7.63 8.26
CA ASP A 13 -18.42 8.62 9.27
C ASP A 13 -19.00 8.00 10.57
N PRO A 14 -19.92 6.98 10.55
CA PRO A 14 -20.39 6.37 11.77
C PRO A 14 -19.30 5.61 12.53
N LEU A 15 -18.37 4.97 11.79
CA LEU A 15 -17.27 4.22 12.36
C LEU A 15 -16.19 5.16 12.92
N LEU A 16 -15.89 6.26 12.18
CA LEU A 16 -14.95 7.28 12.63
C LEU A 16 -15.41 7.98 13.90
N ARG A 17 -16.71 8.27 14.03
CA ARG A 17 -17.29 8.80 15.27
C ARG A 17 -17.16 7.84 16.44
N GLY A 18 -17.33 6.53 16.20
CA GLY A 18 -17.11 5.50 17.21
C GLY A 18 -15.66 5.48 17.67
N LEU A 19 -14.70 5.41 16.73
CA LEU A 19 -13.27 5.41 17.03
C LEU A 19 -12.81 6.68 17.75
N ALA A 20 -13.30 7.84 17.33
CA ALA A 20 -13.03 9.12 17.98
C ALA A 20 -13.53 9.14 19.43
N ARG A 21 -14.71 8.55 19.71
CA ARG A 21 -15.26 8.44 21.07
C ARG A 21 -14.39 7.58 21.99
N PHE A 22 -13.73 6.56 21.44
CA PHE A 22 -12.80 5.69 22.18
C PHE A 22 -11.37 6.25 22.21
N GLN A 23 -11.13 7.49 21.75
CA GLN A 23 -9.81 8.15 21.71
C GLN A 23 -8.76 7.32 20.96
N VAL A 24 -9.18 6.58 19.92
CA VAL A 24 -8.25 5.82 19.08
C VAL A 24 -7.47 6.77 18.19
N GLU A 25 -6.16 6.75 18.32
CA GLU A 25 -5.26 7.55 17.47
C GLU A 25 -5.10 6.91 16.08
N PRO A 26 -4.95 7.72 15.00
CA PRO A 26 -4.72 7.21 13.65
C PRO A 26 -3.50 6.28 13.55
N ASP A 27 -2.41 6.59 14.27
CA ASP A 27 -1.19 5.78 14.28
C ASP A 27 -1.44 4.36 14.82
N HIS A 28 -2.39 4.19 15.77
CA HIS A 28 -2.79 2.85 16.25
C HIS A 28 -3.45 2.05 15.13
N ILE A 29 -4.32 2.68 14.31
CA ILE A 29 -4.96 2.00 13.19
C ILE A 29 -3.92 1.58 12.15
N THR A 30 -2.98 2.47 11.82
CA THR A 30 -1.86 2.15 10.91
C THR A 30 -1.05 0.95 11.40
N LEU A 31 -0.75 0.87 12.72
CA LEU A 31 -0.03 -0.26 13.31
C LEU A 31 -0.85 -1.55 13.29
N PHE A 32 -2.16 -1.49 13.57
CA PHE A 32 -3.03 -2.66 13.44
C PHE A 32 -3.15 -3.12 11.99
N ALA A 33 -3.22 -2.19 11.04
CA ALA A 33 -3.18 -2.50 9.61
C ALA A 33 -1.87 -3.21 9.24
N LEU A 34 -0.73 -2.72 9.72
CA LEU A 34 0.57 -3.35 9.52
C LEU A 34 0.58 -4.79 10.04
N ILE A 35 0.15 -5.00 11.30
CA ILE A 35 0.10 -6.33 11.91
C ILE A 35 -0.77 -7.26 11.07
N ALA A 36 -1.97 -6.84 10.68
CA ALA A 36 -2.85 -7.61 9.82
C ALA A 36 -2.17 -8.00 8.49
N GLY A 37 -1.49 -7.05 7.84
CA GLY A 37 -0.75 -7.29 6.59
C GLY A 37 0.43 -8.25 6.77
N LEU A 38 1.17 -8.17 7.88
CA LEU A 38 2.29 -9.07 8.18
C LEU A 38 1.84 -10.50 8.46
N PHE A 39 0.62 -10.68 8.98
CA PHE A 39 0.02 -12.01 9.15
C PHE A 39 -0.20 -12.74 7.82
N PHE A 40 -0.13 -12.07 6.68
CA PHE A 40 -0.16 -12.73 5.38
C PHE A 40 0.91 -13.83 5.28
N PHE A 41 2.13 -13.56 5.75
CA PHE A 41 3.25 -14.52 5.66
C PHE A 41 3.00 -15.85 6.38
N PRO A 42 2.72 -15.89 7.70
CA PRO A 42 2.49 -17.15 8.39
C PRO A 42 1.18 -17.82 7.95
N LEU A 43 0.15 -17.06 7.66
CA LEU A 43 -1.16 -17.61 7.27
C LEU A 43 -1.12 -18.24 5.86
N TYR A 44 -0.32 -17.72 4.93
CA TYR A 44 -0.30 -18.19 3.56
C TYR A 44 0.09 -19.67 3.44
N SER A 45 1.01 -20.14 4.30
CA SER A 45 1.43 -21.55 4.34
C SER A 45 0.40 -22.49 4.95
N VAL A 46 -0.53 -21.96 5.77
CA VAL A 46 -1.57 -22.75 6.44
C VAL A 46 -2.89 -22.68 5.68
N SER A 47 -3.30 -21.49 5.28
CA SER A 47 -4.55 -21.23 4.56
C SER A 47 -4.40 -19.95 3.71
N PRO A 48 -4.26 -20.06 2.39
CA PRO A 48 -4.24 -18.89 1.50
C PRO A 48 -5.46 -17.99 1.68
N GLY A 49 -6.65 -18.57 1.88
CA GLY A 49 -7.88 -17.80 2.13
C GLY A 49 -7.80 -16.92 3.38
N ALA A 50 -7.23 -17.47 4.49
CA ALA A 50 -7.01 -16.69 5.72
C ALA A 50 -5.97 -15.58 5.51
N ALA A 51 -4.91 -15.83 4.72
CA ALA A 51 -3.93 -14.84 4.36
C ALA A 51 -4.55 -13.68 3.55
N PHE A 52 -5.38 -13.98 2.55
CA PHE A 52 -6.10 -12.95 1.80
C PHE A 52 -7.11 -12.19 2.64
N ALA A 53 -7.76 -12.85 3.61
CA ALA A 53 -8.63 -12.16 4.56
C ALA A 53 -7.85 -11.17 5.44
N ALA A 54 -6.67 -11.57 5.93
CA ALA A 54 -5.78 -10.69 6.69
C ALA A 54 -5.29 -9.51 5.85
N LEU A 55 -4.93 -9.74 4.58
CA LEU A 55 -4.56 -8.68 3.64
C LEU A 55 -5.73 -7.73 3.34
N GLY A 56 -6.94 -8.27 3.21
CA GLY A 56 -8.17 -7.47 3.08
C GLY A 56 -8.42 -6.60 4.30
N LEU A 57 -8.22 -7.13 5.51
CA LEU A 57 -8.31 -6.37 6.76
C LEU A 57 -7.26 -5.24 6.80
N HIS A 58 -6.01 -5.53 6.40
CA HIS A 58 -4.98 -4.50 6.24
C HIS A 58 -5.46 -3.35 5.34
N VAL A 59 -5.96 -3.67 4.14
CA VAL A 59 -6.45 -2.65 3.17
C VAL A 59 -7.60 -1.83 3.74
N LEU A 60 -8.51 -2.44 4.50
CA LEU A 60 -9.63 -1.75 5.14
C LEU A 60 -9.15 -0.78 6.21
N LEU A 61 -8.27 -1.23 7.11
CA LEU A 61 -7.73 -0.42 8.20
C LEU A 61 -6.87 0.75 7.65
N ASP A 62 -6.00 0.48 6.66
CA ASP A 62 -5.21 1.48 5.94
C ASP A 62 -6.11 2.55 5.28
N GLY A 63 -7.28 2.14 4.77
CA GLY A 63 -8.25 3.09 4.22
C GLY A 63 -8.88 4.03 5.25
N MET A 64 -8.76 3.75 6.56
CA MET A 64 -9.46 4.45 7.65
C MET A 64 -8.58 5.45 8.40
N ASP A 65 -7.27 5.23 8.51
CA ASP A 65 -6.36 6.06 9.31
C ASP A 65 -6.30 7.52 8.82
N GLY A 66 -6.16 7.74 7.53
CA GLY A 66 -6.17 9.08 6.92
C GLY A 66 -7.49 9.84 7.10
N PRO A 67 -8.67 9.25 6.85
CA PRO A 67 -9.96 9.84 7.22
C PRO A 67 -10.07 10.16 8.71
N LEU A 68 -9.63 9.27 9.60
CA LEU A 68 -9.67 9.50 11.05
C LEU A 68 -8.74 10.65 11.44
N ALA A 69 -7.51 10.71 10.93
CA ALA A 69 -6.58 11.80 11.19
C ALA A 69 -7.16 13.17 10.79
N ARG A 70 -7.88 13.24 9.66
CA ARG A 70 -8.57 14.45 9.22
C ARG A 70 -9.77 14.79 10.09
N HIS A 71 -10.54 13.78 10.49
CA HIS A 71 -11.71 13.96 11.37
C HIS A 71 -11.31 14.53 12.74
N LEU A 72 -10.19 14.05 13.29
CA LEU A 72 -9.63 14.51 14.58
C LEU A 72 -8.79 15.78 14.47
N GLY A 73 -8.51 16.29 13.26
CA GLY A 73 -7.61 17.43 13.06
C GLY A 73 -6.13 17.14 13.38
N THR A 74 -5.73 15.85 13.45
CA THR A 74 -4.38 15.40 13.82
C THR A 74 -3.54 14.99 12.61
N ALA A 75 -4.00 15.26 11.38
CA ALA A 75 -3.26 14.94 10.17
C ALA A 75 -1.87 15.58 10.17
N SER A 76 -0.82 14.75 10.03
CA SER A 76 0.56 15.20 10.15
C SER A 76 1.47 14.57 9.09
N ARG A 77 2.62 15.22 8.82
CA ARG A 77 3.67 14.65 7.94
C ARG A 77 4.25 13.35 8.53
N ARG A 78 4.33 13.26 9.86
CA ARG A 78 4.80 12.06 10.58
C ARG A 78 3.85 10.88 10.37
N GLY A 79 2.54 11.06 10.53
CA GLY A 79 1.56 10.01 10.30
C GLY A 79 1.58 9.53 8.85
N SER A 80 1.64 10.44 7.87
CA SER A 80 1.78 10.07 6.46
C SER A 80 3.07 9.30 6.14
N PHE A 81 4.17 9.59 6.85
CA PHE A 81 5.42 8.83 6.71
C PHE A 81 5.27 7.43 7.27
N LEU A 82 4.68 7.28 8.47
CA LEU A 82 4.43 6.00 9.11
C LEU A 82 3.54 5.11 8.23
N ASP A 83 2.42 5.64 7.75
CA ASP A 83 1.51 4.99 6.81
C ASP A 83 2.26 4.45 5.57
N THR A 84 2.98 5.34 4.89
CA THR A 84 3.74 4.95 3.68
C THR A 84 4.80 3.88 3.96
N PHE A 85 5.45 3.93 5.13
CA PHE A 85 6.46 2.95 5.54
C PHE A 85 5.82 1.59 5.83
N CYS A 86 4.71 1.57 6.58
CA CYS A 86 3.95 0.35 6.89
C CYS A 86 3.44 -0.33 5.61
N ASP A 87 2.92 0.45 4.67
CA ASP A 87 2.51 -0.01 3.35
C ASP A 87 3.62 -0.70 2.59
N GLN A 88 4.81 -0.08 2.57
CA GLN A 88 5.98 -0.66 1.91
C GLN A 88 6.38 -2.00 2.52
N LEU A 89 6.30 -2.13 3.85
CA LEU A 89 6.58 -3.40 4.52
C LEU A 89 5.59 -4.48 4.10
N VAL A 90 4.29 -4.17 4.06
CA VAL A 90 3.27 -5.16 3.66
C VAL A 90 3.43 -5.57 2.20
N VAL A 91 3.68 -4.62 1.27
CA VAL A 91 3.98 -4.95 -0.14
C VAL A 91 5.19 -5.88 -0.24
N THR A 92 6.22 -5.61 0.54
CA THR A 92 7.45 -6.42 0.54
C THR A 92 7.17 -7.83 1.06
N VAL A 93 6.54 -7.95 2.22
CA VAL A 93 6.27 -9.25 2.86
C VAL A 93 5.32 -10.10 2.01
N THR A 94 4.26 -9.52 1.48
CA THR A 94 3.31 -10.25 0.61
C THR A 94 3.99 -10.75 -0.65
N THR A 95 4.79 -9.92 -1.32
CA THR A 95 5.49 -10.33 -2.54
C THR A 95 6.55 -11.42 -2.25
N LEU A 96 7.35 -11.26 -1.18
CA LEU A 96 8.33 -12.28 -0.76
C LEU A 96 7.65 -13.61 -0.38
N THR A 97 6.48 -13.55 0.24
CA THR A 97 5.68 -14.76 0.57
C THR A 97 5.32 -15.53 -0.70
N LEU A 98 4.82 -14.83 -1.72
CA LEU A 98 4.44 -15.45 -2.99
C LEU A 98 5.65 -15.95 -3.78
N MET A 99 6.79 -15.26 -3.71
CA MET A 99 8.05 -15.74 -4.27
C MET A 99 8.50 -17.04 -3.59
N LYS A 100 8.45 -17.09 -2.23
CA LYS A 100 8.78 -18.29 -1.46
C LYS A 100 7.84 -19.47 -1.78
N ALA A 101 6.56 -19.16 -2.03
CA ALA A 101 5.57 -20.18 -2.41
C ALA A 101 5.67 -20.64 -3.88
N GLY A 102 6.55 -20.04 -4.68
CA GLY A 102 6.71 -20.37 -6.10
C GLY A 102 5.61 -19.80 -7.02
N VAL A 103 4.68 -19.00 -6.48
CA VAL A 103 3.60 -18.38 -7.25
C VAL A 103 4.14 -17.26 -8.15
N VAL A 104 5.17 -16.57 -7.70
CA VAL A 104 5.83 -15.49 -8.43
C VAL A 104 7.31 -15.79 -8.59
N GLY A 105 7.82 -15.65 -9.81
CA GLY A 105 9.24 -15.78 -10.08
C GLY A 105 10.07 -14.70 -9.37
N VAL A 106 11.27 -15.10 -8.90
CA VAL A 106 12.19 -14.23 -8.12
C VAL A 106 12.48 -12.91 -8.85
N LEU A 107 12.66 -12.95 -10.16
CA LEU A 107 12.95 -11.73 -10.93
C LEU A 107 11.73 -10.79 -10.97
N ALA A 108 10.55 -11.29 -11.27
CA ALA A 108 9.33 -10.48 -11.36
C ALA A 108 9.00 -9.83 -10.00
N GLY A 109 9.00 -10.62 -8.93
CA GLY A 109 8.76 -10.12 -7.57
C GLY A 109 9.87 -9.20 -7.09
N GLY A 110 11.14 -9.54 -7.33
CA GLY A 110 12.30 -8.74 -6.94
C GLY A 110 12.31 -7.36 -7.61
N PHE A 111 12.11 -7.30 -8.95
CA PHE A 111 12.01 -6.02 -9.65
C PHE A 111 10.83 -5.19 -9.17
N TYR A 112 9.66 -5.81 -8.97
CA TYR A 112 8.48 -5.10 -8.47
C TYR A 112 8.74 -4.46 -7.10
N VAL A 113 9.24 -5.23 -6.12
CA VAL A 113 9.53 -4.73 -4.76
C VAL A 113 10.58 -3.64 -4.80
N PHE A 114 11.68 -3.84 -5.54
CA PHE A 114 12.75 -2.85 -5.66
C PHE A 114 12.25 -1.54 -6.27
N LEU A 115 11.59 -1.61 -7.42
CA LEU A 115 11.10 -0.41 -8.11
C LEU A 115 10.01 0.29 -7.32
N TYR A 116 9.14 -0.47 -6.64
CA TYR A 116 8.13 0.10 -5.75
C TYR A 116 8.79 0.88 -4.60
N ALA A 117 9.78 0.27 -3.92
CA ALA A 117 10.53 0.92 -2.85
C ALA A 117 11.25 2.19 -3.34
N MET A 118 11.87 2.16 -4.52
CA MET A 118 12.53 3.33 -5.10
C MET A 118 11.55 4.46 -5.43
N VAL A 119 10.37 4.13 -5.96
CA VAL A 119 9.34 5.13 -6.24
C VAL A 119 8.80 5.74 -4.95
N VAL A 120 8.58 4.94 -3.91
CA VAL A 120 8.17 5.41 -2.58
C VAL A 120 9.26 6.31 -1.98
N PHE A 121 10.52 5.89 -2.01
CA PHE A 121 11.65 6.69 -1.55
C PHE A 121 11.71 8.06 -2.26
N PHE A 122 11.63 8.09 -3.60
CA PHE A 122 11.60 9.35 -4.34
C PHE A 122 10.35 10.19 -4.06
N ALA A 123 9.22 9.56 -3.75
CA ALA A 123 8.03 10.29 -3.32
C ALA A 123 8.25 10.99 -1.97
N MET A 124 8.89 10.32 -1.01
CA MET A 124 9.26 10.91 0.29
C MET A 124 10.25 12.07 0.13
N VAL A 125 11.31 11.89 -0.66
CA VAL A 125 12.31 12.95 -0.94
C VAL A 125 11.64 14.16 -1.59
N ARG A 126 10.77 13.95 -2.58
CA ARG A 126 10.05 15.07 -3.23
C ARG A 126 9.10 15.79 -2.27
N ASN A 127 8.42 15.05 -1.40
CA ASN A 127 7.56 15.64 -0.39
C ASN A 127 8.37 16.52 0.58
N ALA A 128 9.57 16.07 0.97
CA ALA A 128 10.49 16.84 1.79
C ALA A 128 10.99 18.12 1.08
N LEU A 129 11.21 18.05 -0.24
CA LEU A 129 11.66 19.16 -1.09
C LEU A 129 10.50 20.02 -1.64
N GLU A 130 9.26 19.77 -1.22
CA GLU A 130 8.04 20.48 -1.67
C GLU A 130 7.84 20.46 -3.20
N ILE A 131 8.33 19.41 -3.88
CA ILE A 131 8.17 19.24 -5.32
C ILE A 131 6.81 18.58 -5.62
N PRO A 132 5.84 19.27 -6.24
CA PRO A 132 4.53 18.70 -6.53
C PRO A 132 4.63 17.52 -7.50
N TYR A 133 3.93 16.45 -7.18
CA TYR A 133 3.86 15.26 -8.03
C TYR A 133 2.47 14.62 -7.96
N PRO A 134 1.71 14.62 -9.04
CA PRO A 134 0.43 13.93 -9.08
C PRO A 134 0.66 12.41 -9.07
N TRP A 135 0.34 11.77 -7.97
CA TRP A 135 0.29 10.31 -7.87
C TRP A 135 -1.14 9.86 -8.22
N LEU A 136 -1.32 9.33 -9.41
CA LEU A 136 -2.65 9.02 -9.92
C LEU A 136 -3.12 7.60 -9.57
N ILE A 137 -2.20 6.63 -9.45
CA ILE A 137 -2.52 5.22 -9.25
C ILE A 137 -1.71 4.68 -8.06
N ARG A 138 -2.37 3.95 -7.17
CA ARG A 138 -1.73 3.16 -6.12
C ARG A 138 -1.63 1.71 -6.59
N PRO A 139 -0.50 1.27 -7.20
CA PRO A 139 -0.36 -0.05 -7.83
C PRO A 139 -0.67 -1.20 -6.87
N ARG A 140 -0.35 -1.04 -5.57
CA ARG A 140 -0.54 -2.06 -4.54
C ARG A 140 -1.97 -2.61 -4.49
N PHE A 141 -2.99 -1.77 -4.58
CA PHE A 141 -4.38 -2.23 -4.51
C PHE A 141 -4.76 -3.10 -5.71
N ILE A 142 -4.26 -2.74 -6.90
CA ILE A 142 -4.49 -3.53 -8.11
C ILE A 142 -3.75 -4.87 -7.98
N VAL A 143 -2.50 -4.84 -7.50
CA VAL A 143 -1.70 -6.07 -7.29
C VAL A 143 -2.36 -6.96 -6.24
N TYR A 144 -2.83 -6.42 -5.10
CA TYR A 144 -3.53 -7.19 -4.07
C TYR A 144 -4.81 -7.83 -4.59
N ALA A 145 -5.62 -7.07 -5.34
CA ALA A 145 -6.81 -7.62 -6.00
C ALA A 145 -6.44 -8.72 -6.99
N TRP A 146 -5.37 -8.52 -7.77
CA TRP A 146 -4.92 -9.50 -8.75
C TRP A 146 -4.32 -10.76 -8.10
N MET A 147 -3.69 -10.65 -6.93
CA MET A 147 -3.26 -11.83 -6.15
C MET A 147 -4.42 -12.77 -5.85
N VAL A 148 -5.60 -12.21 -5.52
CA VAL A 148 -6.82 -13.01 -5.31
C VAL A 148 -7.32 -13.61 -6.63
N VAL A 149 -7.32 -12.81 -7.71
CA VAL A 149 -7.72 -13.28 -9.05
C VAL A 149 -6.81 -14.42 -9.52
N ASP A 150 -5.51 -14.28 -9.34
CA ASP A 150 -4.52 -15.30 -9.70
C ASP A 150 -4.74 -16.61 -8.91
N ALA A 151 -4.96 -16.49 -7.60
CA ALA A 151 -5.12 -17.66 -6.74
C ALA A 151 -6.38 -18.48 -7.04
N TYR A 152 -7.46 -17.85 -7.48
CA TYR A 152 -8.77 -18.51 -7.60
C TYR A 152 -9.32 -18.63 -9.03
N PHE A 153 -8.84 -17.80 -9.97
CA PHE A 153 -9.46 -17.70 -11.31
C PHE A 153 -8.46 -17.83 -12.46
N LEU A 154 -7.30 -17.18 -12.39
CA LEU A 154 -6.34 -17.04 -13.49
C LEU A 154 -4.92 -17.38 -13.04
N GLN A 155 -4.70 -18.64 -12.70
CA GLN A 155 -3.38 -19.13 -12.25
C GLN A 155 -2.26 -18.72 -13.21
N ASP A 156 -1.09 -18.41 -12.65
CA ASP A 156 0.12 -17.97 -13.36
C ASP A 156 0.01 -16.62 -14.08
N SER A 157 -1.02 -15.82 -13.81
CA SER A 157 -1.21 -14.49 -14.43
C SER A 157 -0.50 -13.37 -13.67
N LEU A 158 -0.27 -13.53 -12.39
CA LEU A 158 0.27 -12.49 -11.50
C LEU A 158 1.67 -12.02 -11.93
N HIS A 159 2.51 -12.91 -12.44
CA HIS A 159 3.85 -12.52 -12.89
C HIS A 159 3.82 -11.52 -14.07
N PHE A 160 2.85 -11.63 -14.98
CA PHE A 160 2.68 -10.65 -16.08
C PHE A 160 2.26 -9.28 -15.54
N VAL A 161 1.36 -9.28 -14.54
CA VAL A 161 0.92 -8.05 -13.89
C VAL A 161 2.08 -7.37 -13.16
N LEU A 162 2.92 -8.14 -12.45
CA LEU A 162 4.09 -7.60 -11.77
C LEU A 162 5.12 -7.05 -12.77
N TRP A 163 5.35 -7.68 -13.91
CA TRP A 163 6.20 -7.13 -14.96
C TRP A 163 5.63 -5.84 -15.55
N GLY A 164 4.32 -5.79 -15.83
CA GLY A 164 3.67 -4.57 -16.30
C GLY A 164 3.80 -3.41 -15.31
N PHE A 165 3.58 -3.67 -14.01
CA PHE A 165 3.80 -2.64 -12.98
C PHE A 165 5.27 -2.31 -12.79
N SER A 166 6.19 -3.25 -12.93
CA SER A 166 7.63 -2.98 -12.87
C SER A 166 8.07 -2.00 -13.96
N LEU A 167 7.59 -2.17 -15.20
CA LEU A 167 7.85 -1.21 -16.28
C LEU A 167 7.29 0.18 -15.96
N LEU A 168 6.05 0.26 -15.50
CA LEU A 168 5.41 1.52 -15.08
C LEU A 168 6.19 2.20 -13.94
N LEU A 169 6.57 1.43 -12.91
CA LEU A 169 7.34 1.92 -11.76
C LEU A 169 8.74 2.36 -12.18
N GLY A 170 9.40 1.62 -13.09
CA GLY A 170 10.68 2.01 -13.66
C GLY A 170 10.63 3.37 -14.37
N PHE A 171 9.59 3.58 -15.18
CA PHE A 171 9.35 4.89 -15.81
C PHE A 171 9.11 5.99 -14.77
N LYS A 172 8.32 5.70 -13.72
CA LYS A 172 8.06 6.63 -12.61
C LYS A 172 9.33 6.93 -11.81
N MET A 173 10.16 5.95 -11.56
CA MET A 173 11.47 6.11 -10.91
C MET A 173 12.37 7.06 -11.73
N ALA A 174 12.51 6.80 -13.02
CA ALA A 174 13.37 7.62 -13.91
C ALA A 174 12.88 9.09 -13.98
N THR A 175 11.56 9.30 -14.12
CA THR A 175 10.97 10.65 -14.14
C THR A 175 11.07 11.34 -12.77
N GLY A 176 10.92 10.60 -11.67
CA GLY A 176 11.10 11.09 -10.31
C GLY A 176 12.53 11.54 -10.06
N PHE A 177 13.51 10.70 -10.40
CA PHE A 177 14.94 11.01 -10.33
C PHE A 177 15.30 12.28 -11.11
N ASN A 178 14.87 12.38 -12.38
CA ASN A 178 15.16 13.56 -13.20
C ASN A 178 14.57 14.85 -12.63
N LYS A 179 13.38 14.78 -11.99
CA LYS A 179 12.79 15.96 -11.34
C LYS A 179 13.58 16.40 -10.11
N ILE A 180 14.06 15.47 -9.30
CA ILE A 180 14.89 15.76 -8.12
C ILE A 180 16.22 16.38 -8.58
N ARG A 181 16.90 15.73 -9.53
CA ARG A 181 18.20 16.19 -10.07
C ARG A 181 18.17 17.63 -10.61
N ARG A 182 17.05 18.03 -11.21
CA ARG A 182 16.90 19.40 -11.74
C ARG A 182 16.66 20.46 -10.67
N ARG A 183 16.42 20.08 -9.43
CA ARG A 183 16.17 20.97 -8.32
C ARG A 183 17.36 21.08 -7.34
N MET A 184 18.30 20.14 -7.41
CA MET A 184 19.63 20.21 -6.79
C MET A 184 20.60 21.02 -7.67
#